data_b9b7f89c716a7be0180a3716a40d77f0
#
_entry.id   b9b7f89c716a7be0180a3716a40d77f0
#
_cell.length_a   1.000
_cell.length_b   1.000
_cell.length_c   1.000
_cell.angle_alpha   90.00
_cell.angle_beta   90.00
_cell.angle_gamma   90.00
#
_symmetry.space_group_name_H-M   'P 1'
#
loop_
_entity.id
_entity.type
_entity.pdbx_description
1 polymer ?
#
loop_
_entity_poly.entity_id
_entity_poly.type
_entity_poly.pdbx_seq_one_letter_code
_entity_poly.pdbx_strand_id
1 'polypeptide(L)'
;RFLLLMGHGTTHYANSIYAALDYTFKDKGHKNIFLGTVEAYPSMESIMKLVREYAPSKVVLAPFMIVAGDHAKNDMAGDDPESWYSQFKEAGYEVEAVIKGLGEYAGIRKILVNHLKALEN
;
A
#
# COMPACT_ATOMS: atom_id res chain seq x y z
N ARG A 1 -12.45 -3.20 9.15
CA ARG A 1 -11.34 -3.77 8.36
C ARG A 1 -10.74 -2.70 7.47
N PHE A 2 -9.46 -2.42 7.66
CA PHE A 2 -8.75 -1.38 6.93
C PHE A 2 -7.75 -2.02 5.98
N LEU A 3 -7.66 -1.49 4.77
CA LEU A 3 -6.68 -1.89 3.77
C LEU A 3 -5.57 -0.84 3.74
N LEU A 4 -4.35 -1.28 3.99
CA LEU A 4 -3.17 -0.43 3.99
C LEU A 4 -2.29 -0.82 2.81
N LEU A 5 -2.21 0.07 1.83
CA LEU A 5 -1.43 -0.14 0.62
C LEU A 5 -0.01 0.41 0.82
N MET A 6 0.98 -0.39 0.55
CA MET A 6 2.38 -0.02 0.70
C MET A 6 3.04 0.24 -0.65
N GLY A 7 3.31 1.50 -0.94
CA GLY A 7 4.10 1.90 -2.09
C GLY A 7 5.58 1.93 -1.75
N HIS A 8 6.44 1.87 -2.77
CA HIS A 8 7.88 1.93 -2.57
C HIS A 8 8.33 3.30 -2.03
N GLY A 9 7.87 4.36 -2.67
CA GLY A 9 8.29 5.71 -2.34
C GLY A 9 9.56 6.13 -3.10
N THR A 10 9.76 7.42 -3.21
CA THR A 10 10.93 8.00 -3.88
C THR A 10 11.21 9.38 -3.32
N THR A 11 12.45 9.84 -3.43
CA THR A 11 12.82 11.22 -3.08
C THR A 11 12.46 12.21 -4.18
N HIS A 12 12.08 11.73 -5.37
CA HIS A 12 11.67 12.57 -6.48
C HIS A 12 10.32 13.25 -6.17
N TYR A 13 10.09 14.45 -6.73
CA TYR A 13 8.82 15.16 -6.53
C TYR A 13 7.60 14.36 -6.98
N ALA A 14 7.76 13.42 -7.91
CA ALA A 14 6.68 12.52 -8.33
C ALA A 14 6.13 11.69 -7.17
N ASN A 15 6.83 11.62 -6.04
CA ASN A 15 6.34 10.93 -4.85
C ASN A 15 5.03 11.53 -4.33
N SER A 16 4.74 12.77 -4.66
CA SER A 16 3.48 13.43 -4.24
C SER A 16 2.24 12.68 -4.72
N ILE A 17 2.36 11.84 -5.75
CA ILE A 17 1.23 11.05 -6.24
C ILE A 17 0.69 10.09 -5.18
N TYR A 18 1.53 9.59 -4.28
CA TYR A 18 1.08 8.70 -3.21
C TYR A 18 0.10 9.40 -2.27
N ALA A 19 0.42 10.62 -1.85
CA ALA A 19 -0.49 11.40 -1.01
C ALA A 19 -1.76 11.80 -1.76
N ALA A 20 -1.64 12.12 -3.05
CA ALA A 20 -2.78 12.46 -3.90
C ALA A 20 -3.73 11.26 -4.07
N LEU A 21 -3.18 10.06 -4.26
CA LEU A 21 -3.99 8.84 -4.37
C LEU A 21 -4.67 8.51 -3.04
N ASP A 22 -3.97 8.66 -1.92
CA ASP A 22 -4.55 8.45 -0.60
C ASP A 22 -5.74 9.38 -0.38
N TYR A 23 -5.59 10.65 -0.71
CA TYR A 23 -6.67 11.61 -0.64
C TYR A 23 -7.83 11.23 -1.57
N THR A 24 -7.51 10.78 -2.79
CA THR A 24 -8.52 10.37 -3.78
C THR A 24 -9.39 9.22 -3.27
N PHE A 25 -8.81 8.24 -2.59
CA PHE A 25 -9.58 7.16 -1.99
C PHE A 25 -10.62 7.70 -1.02
N LYS A 26 -10.23 8.64 -0.18
CA LYS A 26 -11.12 9.24 0.83
C LYS A 26 -12.19 10.12 0.19
N ASP A 27 -11.81 10.89 -0.82
CA ASP A 27 -12.74 11.75 -1.55
C ASP A 27 -13.84 10.94 -2.24
N LYS A 28 -13.50 9.74 -2.71
CA LYS A 28 -14.46 8.84 -3.36
C LYS A 28 -15.20 7.94 -2.38
N GLY A 29 -15.08 8.18 -1.09
CA GLY A 29 -15.82 7.46 -0.05
C GLY A 29 -15.13 6.23 0.52
N HIS A 30 -13.90 5.92 0.10
CA HIS A 30 -13.14 4.78 0.60
C HIS A 30 -12.30 5.19 1.82
N LYS A 31 -12.95 5.44 2.93
CA LYS A 31 -12.31 5.93 4.16
C LYS A 31 -11.44 4.89 4.86
N ASN A 32 -11.60 3.63 4.50
CA ASN A 32 -10.88 2.51 5.08
C ASN A 32 -9.67 2.07 4.25
N ILE A 33 -9.30 2.83 3.22
CA ILE A 33 -8.12 2.56 2.40
C ILE A 33 -7.08 3.65 2.65
N PHE A 34 -5.86 3.24 2.97
CA PHE A 34 -4.73 4.14 3.19
C PHE A 34 -3.58 3.72 2.30
N LEU A 35 -2.84 4.69 1.81
CA LEU A 35 -1.66 4.46 0.99
C LEU A 35 -0.46 5.16 1.63
N GLY A 36 0.53 4.37 2.01
CA GLY A 36 1.78 4.86 2.55
C GLY A 36 2.97 4.35 1.76
N THR A 37 4.17 4.79 2.10
CA THR A 37 5.39 4.40 1.41
C THR A 37 6.43 3.85 2.38
N VAL A 38 7.37 3.07 1.84
CA VAL A 38 8.48 2.53 2.63
C VAL A 38 9.54 3.61 2.87
N GLU A 39 9.89 4.37 1.84
CA GLU A 39 11.05 5.25 1.86
C GLU A 39 10.73 6.74 1.88
N ALA A 40 9.46 7.12 1.81
CA ALA A 40 9.09 8.52 1.67
C ALA A 40 7.82 8.86 2.47
N TYR A 41 7.15 9.91 2.06
CA TYR A 41 5.89 10.36 2.68
C TYR A 41 4.71 10.10 1.72
N PRO A 42 3.55 9.63 2.17
CA PRO A 42 3.23 9.29 3.57
C PRO A 42 4.00 8.07 4.06
N SER A 43 4.52 8.15 5.29
CA SER A 43 5.25 7.04 5.89
C SER A 43 4.32 6.07 6.61
N MET A 44 4.84 4.90 6.96
CA MET A 44 4.09 3.94 7.78
C MET A 44 3.67 4.55 9.12
N GLU A 45 4.53 5.37 9.72
CA GLU A 45 4.21 6.05 10.97
C GLU A 45 3.04 7.01 10.82
N SER A 46 3.00 7.76 9.71
CA SER A 46 1.88 8.66 9.41
C SER A 46 0.58 7.88 9.25
N ILE A 47 0.63 6.75 8.54
CA ILE A 47 -0.55 5.90 8.34
C ILE A 47 -1.01 5.29 9.66
N MET A 48 -0.10 4.77 10.48
CA MET A 48 -0.44 4.19 11.78
C MET A 48 -1.12 5.22 12.69
N LYS A 49 -0.64 6.45 12.67
CA LYS A 49 -1.22 7.53 13.45
C LYS A 49 -2.70 7.77 13.09
N LEU A 50 -3.00 7.78 11.79
CA LEU A 50 -4.37 7.95 11.30
C LEU A 50 -5.24 6.72 11.62
N VAL A 51 -4.68 5.53 11.45
CA VAL A 51 -5.40 4.28 11.72
C VAL A 51 -5.80 4.19 13.19
N ARG A 52 -4.95 4.66 14.09
CA ARG A 52 -5.25 4.66 15.54
C ARG A 52 -6.52 5.46 15.87
N GLU A 53 -6.78 6.52 15.13
CA GLU A 53 -7.98 7.34 15.36
C GLU A 53 -9.27 6.56 15.07
N TYR A 54 -9.23 5.63 14.15
CA TYR A 54 -10.38 4.80 13.78
C TYR A 54 -10.45 3.49 14.57
N ALA A 55 -9.33 3.07 15.18
CA ALA A 55 -9.22 1.86 16.00
C ALA A 55 -9.86 0.61 15.37
N PRO A 56 -9.48 0.22 14.14
CA PRO A 56 -10.03 -0.97 13.52
C PRO A 56 -9.56 -2.23 14.25
N SER A 57 -10.35 -3.29 14.19
CA SER A 57 -9.94 -4.57 14.77
C SER A 57 -8.94 -5.31 13.90
N LYS A 58 -9.02 -5.11 12.58
CA LYS A 58 -8.16 -5.81 11.62
C LYS A 58 -7.62 -4.84 10.57
N VAL A 59 -6.33 -5.02 10.22
CA VAL A 59 -5.70 -4.34 9.10
C VAL A 59 -5.19 -5.37 8.09
N VAL A 60 -5.35 -5.06 6.81
CA VAL A 60 -4.84 -5.87 5.70
C VAL A 60 -3.74 -5.07 5.02
N LEU A 61 -2.55 -5.63 4.93
CA LEU A 61 -1.42 -5.01 4.25
C LEU A 61 -1.29 -5.59 2.85
N ALA A 62 -1.11 -4.74 1.85
CA ALA A 62 -0.90 -5.17 0.48
C ALA A 62 0.09 -4.23 -0.21
N PRO A 63 0.97 -4.74 -1.09
CA PRO A 63 1.88 -3.88 -1.83
C PRO A 63 1.15 -3.13 -2.93
N PHE A 64 1.51 -1.87 -3.12
CA PHE A 64 1.05 -1.04 -4.22
C PHE A 64 2.20 -0.92 -5.24
N MET A 65 2.52 -2.05 -5.88
CA MET A 65 3.64 -2.21 -6.80
C MET A 65 3.22 -3.20 -7.89
N ILE A 66 3.75 -3.02 -9.12
CA ILE A 66 3.45 -3.96 -10.22
C ILE A 66 3.94 -5.38 -9.85
N VAL A 67 5.14 -5.47 -9.30
CA VAL A 67 5.72 -6.74 -8.83
C VAL A 67 6.08 -6.60 -7.35
N ALA A 68 5.61 -7.53 -6.54
CA ALA A 68 5.99 -7.60 -5.13
C ALA A 68 7.27 -8.42 -5.01
N GLY A 69 8.41 -7.74 -5.07
CA GLY A 69 9.72 -8.36 -4.93
C GLY A 69 10.12 -8.60 -3.48
N ASP A 70 11.37 -9.05 -3.28
CA ASP A 70 11.88 -9.40 -1.95
C ASP A 70 11.86 -8.21 -0.98
N HIS A 71 12.17 -7.01 -1.47
CA HIS A 71 12.10 -5.81 -0.64
C HIS A 71 10.70 -5.58 -0.09
N ALA A 72 9.68 -5.68 -0.96
CA ALA A 72 8.30 -5.50 -0.54
C ALA A 72 7.90 -6.55 0.49
N LYS A 73 8.28 -7.79 0.27
CA LYS A 73 7.97 -8.87 1.20
C LYS A 73 8.61 -8.65 2.56
N ASN A 74 9.88 -8.25 2.59
CA ASN A 74 10.61 -8.02 3.82
C ASN A 74 10.15 -6.77 4.55
N ASP A 75 9.95 -5.67 3.84
CA ASP A 75 9.53 -4.40 4.43
C ASP A 75 8.08 -4.44 4.92
N MET A 76 7.24 -5.16 4.22
CA MET A 76 5.82 -5.27 4.58
C MET A 76 5.55 -6.38 5.59
N ALA A 77 6.06 -7.57 5.35
CA ALA A 77 5.67 -8.78 6.08
C ALA A 77 6.84 -9.63 6.57
N GLY A 78 8.07 -9.11 6.58
CA GLY A 78 9.23 -9.81 7.12
C GLY A 78 9.20 -9.91 8.64
N ASP A 79 10.11 -10.72 9.18
CA ASP A 79 10.24 -10.94 10.63
C ASP A 79 10.91 -9.77 11.36
N ASP A 80 11.50 -8.84 10.62
CA ASP A 80 12.15 -7.66 11.20
C ASP A 80 11.13 -6.85 12.01
N PRO A 81 11.50 -6.40 13.23
CA PRO A 81 10.61 -5.56 14.04
C PRO A 81 10.16 -4.27 13.35
N GLU A 82 10.90 -3.80 12.36
CA GLU A 82 10.56 -2.59 11.60
C GLU A 82 9.64 -2.84 10.41
N SER A 83 9.32 -4.10 10.08
CA SER A 83 8.35 -4.39 9.01
C SER A 83 6.96 -3.85 9.39
N TRP A 84 6.18 -3.51 8.39
CA TRP A 84 4.80 -3.05 8.62
C TRP A 84 3.99 -4.07 9.41
N TYR A 85 4.10 -5.35 9.05
CA TYR A 85 3.39 -6.42 9.75
C TYR A 85 3.74 -6.44 11.24
N SER A 86 5.03 -6.44 11.57
CA SER A 86 5.48 -6.48 12.96
C SER A 86 5.01 -5.27 13.76
N GLN A 87 5.09 -4.08 13.18
CA GLN A 87 4.71 -2.86 13.88
C GLN A 87 3.20 -2.77 14.12
N PHE A 88 2.38 -3.14 13.15
CA PHE A 88 0.93 -3.15 13.36
C PHE A 88 0.50 -4.24 14.34
N LYS A 89 1.15 -5.39 14.29
CA LYS A 89 0.86 -6.47 15.24
C LYS A 89 1.23 -6.07 16.66
N GLU A 90 2.38 -5.45 16.84
CA GLU A 90 2.81 -4.95 18.15
C GLU A 90 1.87 -3.87 18.68
N ALA A 91 1.29 -3.07 17.80
CA ALA A 91 0.31 -2.06 18.18
C ALA A 91 -1.05 -2.65 18.57
N GLY A 92 -1.24 -3.97 18.48
CA GLY A 92 -2.44 -4.66 18.93
C GLY A 92 -3.47 -4.97 17.87
N TYR A 93 -3.16 -4.77 16.60
CA TYR A 93 -4.08 -5.07 15.50
C TYR A 93 -3.96 -6.52 15.06
N GLU A 94 -5.07 -7.09 14.58
CA GLU A 94 -5.05 -8.30 13.79
C GLU A 94 -4.57 -7.94 12.39
N VAL A 95 -3.49 -8.56 11.92
CA VAL A 95 -2.83 -8.20 10.66
C VAL A 95 -2.84 -9.36 9.69
N GLU A 96 -3.27 -9.08 8.46
CA GLU A 96 -3.18 -9.98 7.33
C GLU A 96 -2.33 -9.33 6.25
N ALA A 97 -1.34 -10.05 5.72
CA ALA A 97 -0.49 -9.55 4.64
C ALA A 97 -0.81 -10.29 3.35
N VAL A 98 -1.14 -9.54 2.30
CA VAL A 98 -1.41 -10.08 0.97
C VAL A 98 -0.20 -9.78 0.08
N ILE A 99 0.65 -10.78 -0.15
CA ILE A 99 1.87 -10.62 -0.94
C ILE A 99 1.55 -10.86 -2.41
N LYS A 100 0.95 -9.86 -3.04
CA LYS A 100 0.55 -9.95 -4.44
C LYS A 100 0.73 -8.59 -5.10
N GLY A 101 1.64 -8.51 -6.07
CA GLY A 101 1.86 -7.29 -6.82
C GLY A 101 0.67 -6.97 -7.74
N LEU A 102 0.54 -5.71 -8.14
CA LEU A 102 -0.56 -5.26 -9.00
C LEU A 102 -0.62 -6.03 -10.32
N GLY A 103 0.53 -6.41 -10.88
CA GLY A 103 0.60 -7.17 -12.13
C GLY A 103 0.03 -8.58 -12.04
N GLU A 104 -0.18 -9.11 -10.84
CA GLU A 104 -0.78 -10.43 -10.64
C GLU A 104 -2.30 -10.39 -10.67
N TYR A 105 -2.91 -9.22 -10.63
CA TYR A 105 -4.36 -9.07 -10.73
C TYR A 105 -4.79 -9.01 -12.19
N ALA A 106 -5.73 -9.86 -12.58
CA ALA A 106 -6.19 -9.93 -13.97
C ALA A 106 -6.73 -8.59 -14.49
N GLY A 107 -7.44 -7.83 -13.66
CA GLY A 107 -7.95 -6.52 -14.03
C GLY A 107 -6.86 -5.51 -14.37
N ILE A 108 -5.78 -5.49 -13.60
CA ILE A 108 -4.64 -4.59 -13.84
C ILE A 108 -3.89 -5.03 -15.10
N ARG A 109 -3.65 -6.33 -15.29
CA ARG A 109 -3.00 -6.84 -16.51
C ARG A 109 -3.80 -6.47 -17.76
N LYS A 110 -5.12 -6.54 -17.70
CA LYS A 110 -5.99 -6.16 -18.80
C LYS A 110 -5.84 -4.68 -19.16
N ILE A 111 -5.76 -3.81 -18.17
CA ILE A 111 -5.54 -2.38 -18.37
C ILE A 111 -4.22 -2.15 -19.10
N LEU A 112 -3.13 -2.79 -18.66
CA LEU A 112 -1.82 -2.67 -19.28
C LEU A 112 -1.82 -3.15 -20.73
N VAL A 113 -2.45 -4.29 -21.01
CA VAL A 113 -2.57 -4.83 -22.37
C VAL A 113 -3.35 -3.88 -23.27
N ASN A 114 -4.45 -3.30 -22.77
CA ASN A 114 -5.25 -2.34 -23.54
C ASN A 114 -4.45 -1.08 -23.87
N HIS A 115 -3.63 -0.59 -22.97
CA HIS A 115 -2.75 0.56 -23.22
C HIS A 115 -1.72 0.23 -24.30
N LEU A 116 -1.13 -0.96 -24.27
CA LEU A 116 -0.19 -1.39 -25.30
C LEU A 116 -0.85 -1.48 -26.68
N LYS A 117 -2.05 -2.02 -26.75
CA LYS A 117 -2.81 -2.08 -28.01
C LYS A 117 -3.11 -0.70 -28.58
N ALA A 118 -3.42 0.25 -27.71
CA ALA A 118 -3.66 1.64 -28.13
C ALA A 118 -2.41 2.28 -28.73
N LEU A 119 -1.23 1.92 -28.26
CA LEU A 119 0.03 2.43 -28.80
C LEU A 119 0.40 1.84 -30.16
N GLU A 120 -0.09 0.64 -30.47
CA GLU A 120 0.16 -0.03 -31.76
C GLU A 120 -0.68 0.56 -32.92
N ASN A 121 -1.73 1.25 -32.58
CA ASN A 121 -2.60 1.89 -33.58
C ASN A 121 -2.19 3.34 -33.81
#